data_c6ed847cc9e0d6ddd2e92bb3c459565a
#
_entry.id   c6ed847cc9e0d6ddd2e92bb3c459565a
#
_cell.length_a   1.000
_cell.length_b   1.000
_cell.length_c   1.000
_cell.angle_alpha   90.00
_cell.angle_beta   90.00
_cell.angle_gamma   90.00
#
_symmetry.space_group_name_H-M   'P 1'
#
loop_
_entity.id
_entity.type
_entity.pdbx_description
1 polymer ?
#
loop_
_entity_poly.entity_id
_entity_poly.type
_entity_poly.pdbx_seq_one_letter_code
_entity_poly.pdbx_strand_id
1 'polypeptide(L)'
;MKVDFIEDGHGSAVMLIHSTVAGNKQWRKLIEYLSQQYRVIAPNLFGYGSTPNWSKNRNQTLSDQVDLLRVFFDQNESISIVGHSFGGSVAMMAAKEYPEKIKKLVLIEPNPFYLLKNHSDPGSYQEVLNIRDIIKANAFKETWGQAAKQFADYWLSLIHI
;
A
#
# COMPACT_ATOMS: atom_id res chain seq x y z
N MET A 1 7.32 -3.51 -16.99
CA MET A 1 8.10 -3.74 -15.74
C MET A 1 7.56 -5.01 -15.09
N LYS A 2 8.41 -5.86 -14.50
CA LYS A 2 7.96 -7.12 -13.87
C LYS A 2 7.53 -6.83 -12.43
N VAL A 3 6.27 -7.12 -12.09
CA VAL A 3 5.73 -7.05 -10.73
C VAL A 3 5.85 -8.43 -10.11
N ASP A 4 6.32 -8.49 -8.88
CA ASP A 4 6.28 -9.70 -8.05
C ASP A 4 4.91 -9.80 -7.39
N PHE A 5 4.23 -10.94 -7.50
CA PHE A 5 2.90 -11.12 -6.93
C PHE A 5 2.61 -12.58 -6.59
N ILE A 6 1.67 -12.79 -5.69
CA ILE A 6 1.03 -14.07 -5.44
C ILE A 6 -0.31 -14.06 -6.16
N GLU A 7 -0.63 -15.16 -6.83
CA GLU A 7 -1.95 -15.37 -7.44
C GLU A 7 -2.46 -16.76 -7.08
N ASP A 8 -3.74 -16.85 -6.68
CA ASP A 8 -4.38 -18.12 -6.33
C ASP A 8 -5.89 -18.05 -6.58
N GLY A 9 -6.52 -19.21 -6.77
CA GLY A 9 -7.95 -19.34 -7.03
C GLY A 9 -8.37 -19.00 -8.45
N HIS A 10 -9.67 -18.86 -8.66
CA HIS A 10 -10.30 -18.62 -9.97
C HIS A 10 -11.59 -17.78 -9.82
N GLY A 11 -12.13 -17.29 -10.94
CA GLY A 11 -13.36 -16.50 -10.96
C GLY A 11 -13.12 -14.98 -10.90
N SER A 12 -14.00 -14.25 -10.22
CA SER A 12 -13.90 -12.77 -10.14
C SER A 12 -12.64 -12.33 -9.44
N ALA A 13 -11.92 -11.35 -10.02
CA ALA A 13 -10.65 -10.88 -9.50
C ALA A 13 -10.80 -10.03 -8.22
N VAL A 14 -9.93 -10.33 -7.23
CA VAL A 14 -9.75 -9.55 -6.00
C VAL A 14 -8.27 -9.25 -5.83
N MET A 15 -7.90 -7.96 -5.81
CA MET A 15 -6.54 -7.50 -5.58
C MET A 15 -6.35 -7.11 -4.12
N LEU A 16 -5.27 -7.59 -3.49
CA LEU A 16 -4.91 -7.31 -2.09
C LEU A 16 -3.62 -6.47 -2.04
N ILE A 17 -3.74 -5.18 -1.70
CA ILE A 17 -2.62 -4.24 -1.67
C ILE A 17 -2.13 -4.08 -0.24
N HIS A 18 -0.87 -4.49 0.02
CA HIS A 18 -0.27 -4.58 1.35
C HIS A 18 0.09 -3.22 1.97
N SER A 19 0.26 -3.22 3.30
CA SER A 19 0.74 -2.06 4.06
C SER A 19 2.26 -1.84 3.90
N THR A 20 2.74 -0.67 4.37
CA THR A 20 4.16 -0.39 4.50
C THR A 20 4.84 -1.47 5.37
N VAL A 21 6.07 -1.86 5.01
CA VAL A 21 6.94 -2.86 5.66
C VAL A 21 6.43 -4.31 5.68
N ALA A 22 5.28 -4.62 5.07
CA ALA A 22 4.68 -5.96 5.15
C ALA A 22 4.91 -6.82 3.90
N GLY A 23 4.76 -6.27 2.69
CA GLY A 23 4.75 -7.03 1.45
C GLY A 23 3.51 -7.93 1.30
N ASN A 24 3.41 -8.62 0.17
CA ASN A 24 2.25 -9.46 -0.16
C ASN A 24 2.02 -10.64 0.80
N LYS A 25 3.06 -11.04 1.54
CA LYS A 25 2.97 -12.11 2.56
C LYS A 25 2.03 -11.78 3.72
N GLN A 26 1.69 -10.50 3.92
CA GLN A 26 0.66 -10.05 4.86
C GLN A 26 -0.65 -10.79 4.64
N TRP A 27 -0.97 -11.13 3.41
CA TRP A 27 -2.27 -11.62 3.01
C TRP A 27 -2.43 -13.13 2.98
N ARG A 28 -1.43 -13.92 3.41
CA ARG A 28 -1.43 -15.38 3.30
C ARG A 28 -2.76 -16.03 3.71
N LYS A 29 -3.21 -15.75 4.93
CA LYS A 29 -4.46 -16.33 5.46
C LYS A 29 -5.70 -15.85 4.68
N LEU A 30 -5.70 -14.60 4.26
CA LEU A 30 -6.81 -14.06 3.49
C LEU A 30 -6.83 -14.63 2.07
N ILE A 31 -5.66 -14.85 1.46
CA ILE A 31 -5.52 -15.54 0.16
C ILE A 31 -6.10 -16.95 0.27
N GLU A 32 -5.67 -17.77 1.23
CA GLU A 32 -6.16 -19.13 1.46
C GLU A 32 -7.70 -19.19 1.61
N TYR A 33 -8.29 -18.20 2.25
CA TYR A 33 -9.74 -18.11 2.43
C TYR A 33 -10.46 -17.66 1.16
N LEU A 34 -10.01 -16.59 0.52
CA LEU A 34 -10.68 -15.98 -0.62
C LEU A 34 -10.48 -16.78 -1.92
N SER A 35 -9.36 -17.49 -2.09
CA SER A 35 -9.07 -18.26 -3.31
C SER A 35 -10.02 -19.43 -3.54
N GLN A 36 -10.79 -19.80 -2.53
CA GLN A 36 -11.87 -20.79 -2.68
C GLN A 36 -13.03 -20.30 -3.57
N GLN A 37 -13.20 -18.99 -3.73
CA GLN A 37 -14.34 -18.39 -4.45
C GLN A 37 -13.92 -17.29 -5.43
N TYR A 38 -12.70 -16.76 -5.32
CA TYR A 38 -12.19 -15.63 -6.09
C TYR A 38 -10.80 -15.92 -6.67
N ARG A 39 -10.48 -15.29 -7.78
CA ARG A 39 -9.11 -15.17 -8.25
C ARG A 39 -8.44 -14.05 -7.47
N VAL A 40 -7.57 -14.39 -6.55
CA VAL A 40 -6.89 -13.46 -5.65
C VAL A 40 -5.53 -13.08 -6.20
N ILE A 41 -5.24 -11.80 -6.29
CA ILE A 41 -3.99 -11.23 -6.78
C ILE A 41 -3.40 -10.36 -5.68
N ALA A 42 -2.23 -10.70 -5.15
CA ALA A 42 -1.54 -9.96 -4.11
C ALA A 42 -0.18 -9.46 -4.63
N PRO A 43 -0.14 -8.26 -5.25
CA PRO A 43 1.11 -7.70 -5.76
C PRO A 43 1.99 -7.15 -4.65
N ASN A 44 3.30 -7.19 -4.86
CA ASN A 44 4.28 -6.39 -4.16
C ASN A 44 4.43 -5.02 -4.82
N LEU A 45 4.33 -3.96 -4.03
CA LEU A 45 4.58 -2.59 -4.47
C LEU A 45 6.06 -2.36 -4.74
N PHE A 46 6.44 -1.19 -5.28
CA PHE A 46 7.85 -0.84 -5.51
C PHE A 46 8.71 -1.07 -4.27
N GLY A 47 9.85 -1.76 -4.45
CA GLY A 47 10.80 -2.06 -3.39
C GLY A 47 10.46 -3.26 -2.49
N TYR A 48 9.38 -3.99 -2.80
CA TYR A 48 8.98 -5.19 -2.04
C TYR A 48 9.16 -6.47 -2.88
N GLY A 49 9.58 -7.53 -2.20
CA GLY A 49 9.85 -8.81 -2.86
C GLY A 49 10.88 -8.66 -3.98
N SER A 50 10.58 -9.19 -5.16
CA SER A 50 11.38 -8.99 -6.37
C SER A 50 10.83 -7.89 -7.31
N THR A 51 9.83 -7.11 -6.87
CA THR A 51 9.42 -5.88 -7.58
C THR A 51 10.55 -4.86 -7.47
N PRO A 52 11.00 -4.25 -8.60
CA PRO A 52 12.11 -3.31 -8.58
C PRO A 52 11.90 -2.13 -7.63
N ASN A 53 13.00 -1.57 -7.16
CA ASN A 53 12.97 -0.29 -6.45
C ASN A 53 12.53 0.85 -7.39
N TRP A 54 12.00 1.91 -6.80
CA TRP A 54 11.77 3.15 -7.52
C TRP A 54 13.09 3.73 -8.03
N SER A 55 13.20 4.00 -9.32
CA SER A 55 14.47 4.39 -9.97
C SER A 55 14.41 5.72 -10.71
N LYS A 56 13.26 6.41 -10.74
CA LYS A 56 13.17 7.72 -11.39
C LYS A 56 13.78 8.82 -10.51
N ASN A 57 14.41 9.80 -11.14
CA ASN A 57 15.04 10.94 -10.45
C ASN A 57 13.99 12.00 -10.00
N ARG A 58 12.98 11.54 -9.31
CA ARG A 58 11.94 12.35 -8.65
C ARG A 58 11.29 11.56 -7.52
N ASN A 59 10.57 12.24 -6.65
CA ASN A 59 9.77 11.56 -5.63
C ASN A 59 8.70 10.67 -6.27
N GLN A 60 8.52 9.48 -5.69
CA GLN A 60 7.44 8.58 -6.04
C GLN A 60 6.10 9.15 -5.59
N THR A 61 5.07 8.95 -6.40
CA THR A 61 3.68 9.32 -6.11
C THR A 61 2.79 8.10 -5.95
N LEU A 62 1.56 8.28 -5.48
CA LEU A 62 0.56 7.20 -5.45
C LEU A 62 0.20 6.73 -6.87
N SER A 63 0.13 7.65 -7.83
CA SER A 63 -0.11 7.30 -9.25
C SER A 63 0.97 6.39 -9.82
N ASP A 64 2.23 6.54 -9.40
CA ASP A 64 3.30 5.63 -9.83
C ASP A 64 3.07 4.20 -9.31
N GLN A 65 2.53 4.04 -8.10
CA GLN A 65 2.15 2.74 -7.57
C GLN A 65 0.95 2.15 -8.35
N VAL A 66 -0.01 3.00 -8.72
CA VAL A 66 -1.15 2.58 -9.56
C VAL A 66 -0.68 2.16 -10.96
N ASP A 67 0.23 2.91 -11.58
CA ASP A 67 0.86 2.55 -12.85
C ASP A 67 1.59 1.21 -12.81
N LEU A 68 2.25 0.89 -11.69
CA LEU A 68 2.85 -0.43 -11.46
C LEU A 68 1.80 -1.54 -11.54
N LEU A 69 0.60 -1.29 -11.02
CA LEU A 69 -0.50 -2.26 -10.93
C LEU A 69 -1.37 -2.30 -12.20
N ARG A 70 -1.13 -1.42 -13.16
CA ARG A 70 -1.96 -1.29 -14.38
C ARG A 70 -2.09 -2.59 -15.15
N VAL A 71 -1.06 -3.42 -15.19
CA VAL A 71 -1.09 -4.72 -15.85
C VAL A 71 -2.26 -5.60 -15.38
N PHE A 72 -2.64 -5.51 -14.11
CA PHE A 72 -3.77 -6.27 -13.55
C PHE A 72 -5.13 -5.65 -13.91
N PHE A 73 -5.20 -4.32 -14.06
CA PHE A 73 -6.41 -3.65 -14.55
C PHE A 73 -6.66 -3.95 -16.02
N ASP A 74 -5.60 -3.97 -16.84
CA ASP A 74 -5.70 -4.26 -18.28
C ASP A 74 -6.13 -5.71 -18.55
N GLN A 75 -5.77 -6.65 -17.68
CA GLN A 75 -6.09 -8.07 -17.80
C GLN A 75 -7.51 -8.43 -17.29
N ASN A 76 -8.20 -7.51 -16.64
CA ASN A 76 -9.52 -7.76 -16.05
C ASN A 76 -10.55 -6.75 -16.56
N GLU A 77 -11.75 -7.21 -16.83
CA GLU A 77 -12.89 -6.33 -17.14
C GLU A 77 -13.21 -5.44 -15.92
N SER A 78 -13.29 -6.06 -14.74
CA SER A 78 -13.43 -5.37 -13.46
C SER A 78 -12.73 -6.14 -12.34
N ILE A 79 -12.30 -5.41 -11.29
CA ILE A 79 -11.57 -5.98 -10.15
C ILE A 79 -12.07 -5.37 -8.84
N SER A 80 -12.17 -6.19 -7.80
CA SER A 80 -12.37 -5.69 -6.43
C SER A 80 -11.01 -5.47 -5.77
N ILE A 81 -10.87 -4.41 -4.98
CA ILE A 81 -9.60 -4.09 -4.30
C ILE A 81 -9.81 -4.08 -2.78
N VAL A 82 -8.88 -4.69 -2.07
CA VAL A 82 -8.69 -4.56 -0.62
C VAL A 82 -7.32 -3.90 -0.40
N GLY A 83 -7.28 -2.75 0.25
CA GLY A 83 -6.04 -2.05 0.56
C GLY A 83 -5.89 -1.78 2.05
N HIS A 84 -4.71 -2.08 2.62
CA HIS A 84 -4.40 -1.83 4.02
C HIS A 84 -3.37 -0.71 4.16
N SER A 85 -3.63 0.26 5.04
CA SER A 85 -2.72 1.36 5.37
C SER A 85 -2.23 2.10 4.10
N PHE A 86 -0.95 2.10 3.78
CA PHE A 86 -0.40 2.65 2.54
C PHE A 86 -1.04 2.02 1.28
N GLY A 87 -1.25 0.69 1.29
CA GLY A 87 -1.98 0.01 0.23
C GLY A 87 -3.43 0.48 0.10
N GLY A 88 -4.04 0.94 1.21
CA GLY A 88 -5.35 1.61 1.19
C GLY A 88 -5.30 2.94 0.44
N SER A 89 -4.25 3.75 0.65
CA SER A 89 -4.05 5.00 -0.10
C SER A 89 -3.80 4.76 -1.59
N VAL A 90 -3.06 3.70 -1.95
CA VAL A 90 -2.87 3.27 -3.34
C VAL A 90 -4.21 2.81 -3.95
N ALA A 91 -5.02 2.04 -3.20
CA ALA A 91 -6.33 1.57 -3.63
C ALA A 91 -7.32 2.72 -3.89
N MET A 92 -7.31 3.76 -3.03
CA MET A 92 -8.09 5.00 -3.25
C MET A 92 -7.67 5.71 -4.53
N MET A 93 -6.37 5.81 -4.79
CA MET A 93 -5.85 6.43 -6.02
C MET A 93 -6.22 5.59 -7.26
N ALA A 94 -6.13 4.26 -7.18
CA ALA A 94 -6.57 3.36 -8.25
C ALA A 94 -8.07 3.54 -8.57
N ALA A 95 -8.92 3.64 -7.54
CA ALA A 95 -10.35 3.88 -7.73
C ALA A 95 -10.65 5.26 -8.36
N LYS A 96 -9.79 6.25 -8.11
CA LYS A 96 -9.89 7.57 -8.76
C LYS A 96 -9.48 7.53 -10.23
N GLU A 97 -8.40 6.81 -10.57
CA GLU A 97 -7.81 6.79 -11.91
C GLU A 97 -8.50 5.79 -12.85
N TYR A 98 -9.05 4.70 -12.29
CA TYR A 98 -9.71 3.61 -13.03
C TYR A 98 -11.11 3.30 -12.46
N PRO A 99 -12.01 4.30 -12.34
CA PRO A 99 -13.31 4.12 -11.68
C PRO A 99 -14.16 3.04 -12.37
N GLU A 100 -14.04 2.89 -13.68
CA GLU A 100 -14.76 1.89 -14.47
C GLU A 100 -14.25 0.46 -14.25
N LYS A 101 -13.03 0.30 -13.77
CA LYS A 101 -12.41 -1.00 -13.49
C LYS A 101 -12.67 -1.49 -12.07
N ILE A 102 -12.95 -0.59 -11.13
CA ILE A 102 -13.06 -0.96 -9.72
C ILE A 102 -14.50 -1.31 -9.36
N LYS A 103 -14.75 -2.62 -9.20
CA LYS A 103 -16.08 -3.14 -8.84
C LYS A 103 -16.43 -2.91 -7.37
N LYS A 104 -15.49 -3.12 -6.46
CA LYS A 104 -15.63 -2.90 -5.01
C LYS A 104 -14.31 -2.42 -4.44
N LEU A 105 -14.38 -1.55 -3.43
CA LEU A 105 -13.23 -1.03 -2.71
C LEU A 105 -13.41 -1.29 -1.21
N VAL A 106 -12.46 -2.01 -0.61
CA VAL A 106 -12.39 -2.24 0.84
C VAL A 106 -11.12 -1.58 1.35
N LEU A 107 -11.26 -0.69 2.32
CA LEU A 107 -10.15 0.04 2.92
C LEU A 107 -10.01 -0.36 4.39
N ILE A 108 -8.84 -0.86 4.73
CA ILE A 108 -8.48 -1.23 6.10
C ILE A 108 -7.47 -0.20 6.58
N GLU A 109 -7.89 0.67 7.51
CA GLU A 109 -7.06 1.72 8.11
C GLU A 109 -6.21 2.50 7.09
N PRO A 110 -6.82 3.05 6.01
CA PRO A 110 -6.05 3.78 4.99
C PRO A 110 -5.41 5.01 5.61
N ASN A 111 -4.21 5.39 5.14
CA ASN A 111 -3.45 6.51 5.67
C ASN A 111 -3.27 7.67 4.67
N PRO A 112 -4.34 8.32 4.20
CA PRO A 112 -4.26 9.47 3.31
C PRO A 112 -3.83 10.73 4.08
N PHE A 113 -2.62 10.75 4.66
CA PHE A 113 -2.10 11.81 5.52
C PHE A 113 -2.16 13.22 4.91
N TYR A 114 -2.21 13.32 3.58
CA TYR A 114 -2.37 14.61 2.91
C TYR A 114 -3.69 15.33 3.27
N LEU A 115 -4.71 14.59 3.69
CA LEU A 115 -5.99 15.17 4.15
C LEU A 115 -5.84 15.94 5.47
N LEU A 116 -4.87 15.56 6.30
CA LEU A 116 -4.59 16.26 7.56
C LEU A 116 -4.08 17.67 7.34
N LYS A 117 -3.53 17.99 6.16
CA LYS A 117 -3.01 19.33 5.85
C LYS A 117 -4.05 20.44 6.00
N ASN A 118 -5.31 20.12 5.73
CA ASN A 118 -6.43 21.05 5.80
C ASN A 118 -7.37 20.75 6.99
N HIS A 119 -6.91 19.89 7.91
CA HIS A 119 -7.67 19.57 9.11
C HIS A 119 -7.66 20.75 10.11
N SER A 120 -8.70 20.86 10.94
CA SER A 120 -8.82 21.91 11.98
C SER A 120 -7.75 21.83 13.07
N ASP A 121 -7.15 20.65 13.26
CA ASP A 121 -5.99 20.45 14.14
C ASP A 121 -4.68 20.37 13.32
N PRO A 122 -3.89 21.46 13.27
CA PRO A 122 -2.62 21.46 12.56
C PRO A 122 -1.55 20.59 13.23
N GLY A 123 -1.71 20.23 14.49
CA GLY A 123 -0.79 19.39 15.25
C GLY A 123 -0.67 17.99 14.65
N SER A 124 -1.78 17.38 14.28
CA SER A 124 -1.80 16.03 13.68
C SER A 124 -0.99 15.94 12.39
N TYR A 125 -1.05 16.94 11.52
CA TYR A 125 -0.24 16.94 10.29
C TYR A 125 1.24 17.13 10.59
N GLN A 126 1.58 18.02 11.52
CA GLN A 126 2.97 18.25 11.93
C GLN A 126 3.59 17.01 12.57
N GLU A 127 2.83 16.24 13.33
CA GLU A 127 3.28 14.98 13.92
C GLU A 127 3.68 13.97 12.83
N VAL A 128 2.86 13.79 11.81
CA VAL A 128 3.18 12.91 10.65
C VAL A 128 4.44 13.39 9.93
N LEU A 129 4.61 14.70 9.75
CA LEU A 129 5.82 15.27 9.14
C LEU A 129 7.07 14.99 9.98
N ASN A 130 6.99 15.12 11.29
CA ASN A 130 8.09 14.85 12.22
C ASN A 130 8.54 13.38 12.13
N ILE A 131 7.62 12.43 12.16
CA ILE A 131 7.93 10.99 12.01
C ILE A 131 8.56 10.71 10.65
N ARG A 132 8.01 11.28 9.57
CA ARG A 132 8.61 11.17 8.24
C ARG A 132 10.07 11.62 8.23
N ASP A 133 10.36 12.77 8.84
CA ASP A 133 11.70 13.36 8.83
C ASP A 133 12.70 12.55 9.69
N ILE A 134 12.24 12.01 10.82
CA ILE A 134 13.02 11.07 11.64
C ILE A 134 13.39 9.83 10.84
N ILE A 135 12.41 9.21 10.17
CA ILE A 135 12.64 8.00 9.35
C ILE A 135 13.61 8.31 8.20
N LYS A 136 13.43 9.45 7.50
CA LYS A 136 14.33 9.88 6.42
C LYS A 136 15.76 10.10 6.92
N ALA A 137 15.94 10.74 8.07
CA ALA A 137 17.25 11.00 8.63
C ALA A 137 17.99 9.70 8.98
N ASN A 138 17.30 8.69 9.52
CA ASN A 138 17.87 7.38 9.81
C ASN A 138 18.16 6.59 8.52
N ALA A 139 17.28 6.65 7.54
CA ALA A 139 17.49 6.03 6.23
C ALA A 139 18.72 6.62 5.53
N PHE A 140 18.89 7.94 5.57
CA PHE A 140 20.05 8.62 5.01
C PHE A 140 21.37 8.21 5.67
N LYS A 141 21.35 7.91 6.98
CA LYS A 141 22.50 7.41 7.73
C LYS A 141 22.67 5.90 7.66
N GLU A 142 21.84 5.21 6.87
CA GLU A 142 21.81 3.74 6.78
C GLU A 142 21.53 3.03 8.12
N THR A 143 20.98 3.73 9.11
CA THR A 143 20.60 3.17 10.41
C THR A 143 19.21 2.55 10.38
N TRP A 144 19.01 1.60 9.48
CA TRP A 144 17.70 0.99 9.18
C TRP A 144 17.02 0.36 10.40
N GLY A 145 17.79 -0.26 11.30
CA GLY A 145 17.24 -0.82 12.53
C GLY A 145 16.63 0.24 13.45
N GLN A 146 17.24 1.43 13.53
CA GLN A 146 16.68 2.56 14.28
C GLN A 146 15.44 3.14 13.59
N ALA A 147 15.47 3.30 12.27
CA ALA A 147 14.30 3.74 11.49
C ALA A 147 13.11 2.80 11.69
N ALA A 148 13.32 1.48 11.59
CA ALA A 148 12.31 0.47 11.80
C ALA A 148 11.74 0.48 13.23
N LYS A 149 12.63 0.61 14.23
CA LYS A 149 12.21 0.69 15.64
C LYS A 149 11.37 1.93 15.90
N GLN A 150 11.78 3.10 15.45
CA GLN A 150 11.03 4.35 15.64
C GLN A 150 9.68 4.33 14.93
N PHE A 151 9.64 3.76 13.73
CA PHE A 151 8.37 3.54 13.01
C PHE A 151 7.44 2.61 13.81
N ALA A 152 7.96 1.49 14.30
CA ALA A 152 7.18 0.54 15.07
C ALA A 152 6.71 1.14 16.41
N ASP A 153 7.57 1.80 17.16
CA ASP A 153 7.24 2.41 18.45
C ASP A 153 6.11 3.45 18.28
N TYR A 154 6.16 4.27 17.23
CA TYR A 154 5.13 5.25 16.96
C TYR A 154 3.77 4.58 16.64
N TRP A 155 3.73 3.66 15.69
CA TRP A 155 2.47 3.04 15.26
C TRP A 155 1.91 2.04 16.28
N LEU A 156 2.77 1.29 16.97
CA LEU A 156 2.31 0.35 18.00
C LEU A 156 1.81 1.05 19.26
N SER A 157 2.35 2.23 19.60
CA SER A 157 1.82 3.02 20.72
C SER A 157 0.38 3.51 20.47
N LEU A 158 0.01 3.73 19.21
CA LEU A 158 -1.34 4.14 18.83
C LEU A 158 -2.37 2.99 18.85
N ILE A 159 -1.91 1.74 18.74
CA ILE A 159 -2.78 0.55 18.72
C ILE A 159 -3.15 0.10 20.15
N HIS A 160 -2.42 0.53 21.15
CA HIS A 160 -2.64 0.17 22.56
C HIS A 160 -3.49 1.18 23.36
N ILE A 161 -4.20 2.08 22.67
CA ILE A 161 -5.17 2.98 23.30
C ILE A 161 -6.54 2.31 23.38
#